data_e4e6f2cb6e72327d8d7a1324e6ed8dca
#
_entry.id   e4e6f2cb6e72327d8d7a1324e6ed8dca
#
_cell.length_a   1.000
_cell.length_b   1.000
_cell.length_c   1.000
_cell.angle_alpha   90.00
_cell.angle_beta   90.00
_cell.angle_gamma   90.00
#
_symmetry.space_group_name_H-M   'P 1'
#
loop_
_entity.id
_entity.type
_entity.pdbx_description
1 polymer ?
#
loop_
_entity_poly.entity_id
_entity_poly.type
_entity_poly.pdbx_seq_one_letter_code
_entity_poly.pdbx_strand_id
1 'polypeptide(L)'
;MNAPAAAPVRRSFRDLPSLADRRARYGVFFATYLYQGVIAGFSLTALANHLAARGATTAEIGFHFALAGLPWTLQPLLWGPVVDRAGDFRMGRRRPFAVLAILGCHATLALLLLATAEQIGLLGLVFLAHSLFASLLDTACDRMIMDHVPEPELGRVSACTRAGFVAGTSLSAAVFSWMLTAQGLTVSVGWLLAAAILASLPMLLVREAPGDALAALDRRGPAPRRLPFRRFLRRLALSLRRPRAVKLLALCFGLDGALGLFELPFSVDLLQQQGWDPAALSRLQAALTLASGTAGALAVGLWSDRAGPVRPLRALLRASAVTFAVAGGLIGVGLVGPAGPVILALTDMLPGLLIVALMPALLQASRGRAGAATQFEVYMAAMNLGSVTGTALAGWIVPVLPLPAVAALVAAVFLAASRMIGRGDLLTARA
;
A
#
# COMPACT_ATOMS: atom_id res chain seq x y z
N MET A 1 13.35 -41.54 41.23
CA MET A 1 14.34 -40.48 40.99
C MET A 1 13.69 -39.45 40.09
N ASN A 2 13.19 -38.34 40.66
CA ASN A 2 12.57 -37.24 39.92
C ASN A 2 13.67 -36.31 39.40
N ALA A 3 13.75 -36.11 38.10
CA ALA A 3 14.61 -35.12 37.49
C ALA A 3 14.20 -33.71 37.97
N PRO A 4 15.11 -32.83 38.35
CA PRO A 4 14.79 -31.48 38.81
C PRO A 4 14.22 -30.68 37.63
N ALA A 5 13.08 -30.01 37.87
CA ALA A 5 12.47 -29.08 36.90
C ALA A 5 13.48 -27.98 36.56
N ALA A 6 13.74 -27.80 35.27
CA ALA A 6 14.63 -26.75 34.78
C ALA A 6 14.10 -25.37 35.23
N ALA A 7 14.94 -24.64 35.96
CA ALA A 7 14.65 -23.29 36.43
C ALA A 7 14.34 -22.37 35.22
N PRO A 8 13.37 -21.44 35.33
CA PRO A 8 13.08 -20.50 34.26
C PRO A 8 14.31 -19.62 33.99
N VAL A 9 14.85 -19.74 32.78
CA VAL A 9 15.96 -18.90 32.30
C VAL A 9 15.52 -17.44 32.39
N ARG A 10 16.07 -16.68 33.35
CA ARG A 10 15.92 -15.22 33.40
C ARG A 10 16.54 -14.64 32.12
N ARG A 11 15.71 -14.30 31.14
CA ARG A 11 16.14 -13.60 29.94
C ARG A 11 16.73 -12.25 30.36
N SER A 12 18.02 -12.09 30.22
CA SER A 12 18.71 -10.82 30.36
C SER A 12 18.29 -9.88 29.23
N PHE A 13 18.33 -8.55 29.47
CA PHE A 13 18.18 -7.55 28.39
C PHE A 13 19.18 -7.75 27.23
N ARG A 14 20.19 -8.61 27.41
CA ARG A 14 21.12 -9.04 26.35
C ARG A 14 20.53 -10.04 25.35
N ASP A 15 19.34 -10.63 25.60
CA ASP A 15 18.71 -11.66 24.78
C ASP A 15 17.48 -11.14 24.03
N LEU A 16 17.61 -9.96 23.39
CA LEU A 16 16.55 -9.48 22.51
C LEU A 16 16.35 -10.45 21.34
N PRO A 17 15.07 -10.65 20.90
CA PRO A 17 14.75 -11.58 19.84
C PRO A 17 15.43 -11.18 18.52
N SER A 18 15.71 -12.17 17.68
CA SER A 18 16.22 -11.97 16.32
C SER A 18 15.23 -12.49 15.28
N LEU A 19 15.42 -12.11 14.01
CA LEU A 19 14.63 -12.64 12.91
C LEU A 19 14.89 -14.13 12.64
N ALA A 20 15.87 -14.76 13.30
CA ALA A 20 16.02 -16.21 13.31
C ALA A 20 14.86 -16.91 14.05
N ASP A 21 14.28 -16.26 15.05
CA ASP A 21 13.08 -16.76 15.72
C ASP A 21 11.83 -16.53 14.86
N ARG A 22 11.09 -17.60 14.63
CA ARG A 22 9.86 -17.57 13.83
C ARG A 22 8.80 -16.61 14.39
N ARG A 23 8.58 -16.64 15.73
CA ARG A 23 7.58 -15.77 16.37
C ARG A 23 7.96 -14.30 16.26
N ALA A 24 9.25 -13.99 16.45
CA ALA A 24 9.78 -12.64 16.29
C ALA A 24 9.61 -12.15 14.84
N ARG A 25 9.92 -12.98 13.83
CA ARG A 25 9.73 -12.64 12.41
C ARG A 25 8.29 -12.21 12.11
N TYR A 26 7.31 -13.05 12.46
CA TYR A 26 5.90 -12.76 12.19
C TYR A 26 5.43 -11.50 12.93
N GLY A 27 5.78 -11.38 14.22
CA GLY A 27 5.41 -10.22 15.04
C GLY A 27 6.00 -8.91 14.52
N VAL A 28 7.28 -8.91 14.13
CA VAL A 28 7.97 -7.73 13.61
C VAL A 28 7.40 -7.31 12.25
N PHE A 29 7.23 -8.25 11.33
CA PHE A 29 6.70 -7.92 10.00
C PHE A 29 5.23 -7.49 10.07
N PHE A 30 4.40 -8.16 10.89
CA PHE A 30 3.04 -7.69 11.14
C PHE A 30 3.01 -6.26 11.68
N ALA A 31 3.80 -5.97 12.72
CA ALA A 31 3.83 -4.65 13.34
C ALA A 31 4.36 -3.56 12.39
N THR A 32 5.34 -3.88 11.54
CA THR A 32 5.87 -2.93 10.55
C THR A 32 4.82 -2.57 9.51
N TYR A 33 4.05 -3.54 9.01
CA TYR A 33 2.97 -3.25 8.06
C TYR A 33 1.74 -2.65 8.74
N LEU A 34 1.45 -2.98 10.00
CA LEU A 34 0.46 -2.28 10.82
C LEU A 34 0.83 -0.78 10.96
N TYR A 35 2.10 -0.50 11.26
CA TYR A 35 2.63 0.86 11.31
C TYR A 35 2.38 1.63 10.01
N GLN A 36 2.74 1.06 8.86
CA GLN A 36 2.48 1.67 7.55
C GLN A 36 0.99 1.86 7.30
N GLY A 37 0.17 0.87 7.65
CA GLY A 37 -1.29 0.94 7.53
C GLY A 37 -1.90 2.05 8.39
N VAL A 38 -1.43 2.23 9.63
CA VAL A 38 -1.93 3.31 10.52
C VAL A 38 -1.74 4.68 9.86
N ILE A 39 -0.59 4.94 9.26
CA ILE A 39 -0.31 6.23 8.63
C ILE A 39 -1.09 6.38 7.33
N ALA A 40 -1.22 5.30 6.54
CA ALA A 40 -2.01 5.31 5.31
C ALA A 40 -3.50 5.59 5.60
N GLY A 41 -4.10 4.94 6.60
CA GLY A 41 -5.49 5.17 6.99
C GLY A 41 -5.74 6.59 7.50
N PHE A 42 -4.78 7.15 8.24
CA PHE A 42 -4.84 8.57 8.64
C PHE A 42 -4.78 9.50 7.42
N SER A 43 -3.76 9.38 6.58
CA SER A 43 -3.49 10.33 5.49
C SER A 43 -4.50 10.23 4.34
N LEU A 44 -4.78 8.99 3.89
CA LEU A 44 -5.54 8.75 2.66
C LEU A 44 -7.04 8.60 2.89
N THR A 45 -7.48 8.44 4.14
CA THR A 45 -8.91 8.30 4.45
C THR A 45 -9.37 9.34 5.47
N ALA A 46 -8.89 9.26 6.72
CA ALA A 46 -9.39 10.13 7.79
C ALA A 46 -9.14 11.62 7.51
N LEU A 47 -7.89 11.98 7.18
CA LEU A 47 -7.51 13.36 6.89
C LEU A 47 -8.15 13.86 5.58
N ALA A 48 -8.14 13.04 4.53
CA ALA A 48 -8.75 13.41 3.25
C ALA A 48 -10.24 13.74 3.39
N ASN A 49 -11.00 12.88 4.07
CA ASN A 49 -12.42 13.11 4.33
C ASN A 49 -12.65 14.33 5.24
N HIS A 50 -11.80 14.53 6.23
CA HIS A 50 -11.85 15.72 7.09
C HIS A 50 -11.60 17.02 6.29
N LEU A 51 -10.59 17.04 5.41
CA LEU A 51 -10.31 18.18 4.55
C LEU A 51 -11.44 18.44 3.55
N ALA A 52 -11.99 17.40 2.94
CA ALA A 52 -13.13 17.50 2.02
C ALA A 52 -14.38 18.10 2.73
N ALA A 53 -14.68 17.64 3.96
CA ALA A 53 -15.79 18.18 4.74
C ALA A 53 -15.58 19.66 5.13
N ARG A 54 -14.34 20.14 5.19
CA ARG A 54 -13.99 21.55 5.42
C ARG A 54 -13.93 22.39 4.14
N GLY A 55 -14.34 21.82 3.00
CA GLY A 55 -14.43 22.54 1.73
C GLY A 55 -13.20 22.41 0.83
N ALA A 56 -12.22 21.57 1.17
CA ALA A 56 -11.11 21.30 0.28
C ALA A 56 -11.60 20.71 -1.05
N THR A 57 -11.06 21.21 -2.15
CA THR A 57 -11.44 20.75 -3.50
C THR A 57 -10.85 19.38 -3.83
N THR A 58 -11.46 18.68 -4.76
CA THR A 58 -10.91 17.43 -5.31
C THR A 58 -9.47 17.61 -5.82
N ALA A 59 -9.15 18.78 -6.39
CA ALA A 59 -7.81 19.10 -6.88
C ALA A 59 -6.78 19.19 -5.75
N GLU A 60 -7.10 19.86 -4.65
CA GLU A 60 -6.22 20.00 -3.49
C GLU A 60 -5.96 18.65 -2.80
N ILE A 61 -7.02 17.85 -2.62
CA ILE A 61 -6.87 16.50 -2.03
C ILE A 61 -6.13 15.57 -2.99
N GLY A 62 -6.43 15.64 -4.29
CA GLY A 62 -5.72 14.88 -5.32
C GLY A 62 -4.23 15.22 -5.40
N PHE A 63 -3.87 16.50 -5.24
CA PHE A 63 -2.47 16.95 -5.15
C PHE A 63 -1.79 16.40 -3.88
N HIS A 64 -2.47 16.41 -2.74
CA HIS A 64 -1.99 15.78 -1.51
C HIS A 64 -1.70 14.27 -1.73
N PHE A 65 -2.62 13.53 -2.36
CA PHE A 65 -2.43 12.10 -2.67
C PHE A 65 -1.28 11.88 -3.65
N ALA A 66 -1.14 12.75 -4.65
CA ALA A 66 -0.05 12.67 -5.62
C ALA A 66 1.31 12.83 -4.94
N LEU A 67 1.46 13.81 -4.05
CA LEU A 67 2.69 14.02 -3.28
C LEU A 67 2.98 12.82 -2.36
N ALA A 68 1.99 12.35 -1.62
CA ALA A 68 2.15 11.20 -0.73
C ALA A 68 2.48 9.88 -1.49
N GLY A 69 1.95 9.70 -2.71
CA GLY A 69 2.14 8.50 -3.53
C GLY A 69 3.41 8.49 -4.38
N LEU A 70 3.99 9.66 -4.70
CA LEU A 70 5.14 9.76 -5.59
C LEU A 70 6.36 8.94 -5.16
N PRO A 71 6.81 8.93 -3.89
CA PRO A 71 7.94 8.11 -3.47
C PRO A 71 7.74 6.62 -3.66
N TRP A 72 6.52 6.11 -3.52
CA TRP A 72 6.17 4.71 -3.75
C TRP A 72 6.26 4.31 -5.22
N THR A 73 6.01 5.26 -6.12
CA THR A 73 6.22 5.07 -7.56
C THR A 73 7.70 4.95 -7.90
N LEU A 74 8.54 5.74 -7.24
CA LEU A 74 9.99 5.78 -7.48
C LEU A 74 10.77 4.74 -6.67
N GLN A 75 10.15 4.10 -5.69
CA GLN A 75 10.74 3.14 -4.74
C GLN A 75 11.66 2.09 -5.38
N PRO A 76 11.29 1.38 -6.47
CA PRO A 76 12.14 0.35 -7.07
C PRO A 76 13.46 0.90 -7.62
N LEU A 77 13.46 2.15 -8.05
CA LEU A 77 14.64 2.81 -8.65
C LEU A 77 15.50 3.51 -7.60
N LEU A 78 14.88 4.08 -6.57
CA LEU A 78 15.57 4.81 -5.50
C LEU A 78 16.17 3.86 -4.48
N TRP A 79 15.33 3.06 -3.82
CA TRP A 79 15.72 2.32 -2.63
C TRP A 79 16.21 0.90 -2.92
N GLY A 80 15.68 0.23 -3.94
CA GLY A 80 16.14 -1.11 -4.32
C GLY A 80 17.67 -1.18 -4.48
N PRO A 81 18.29 -0.34 -5.33
CA PRO A 81 19.75 -0.32 -5.51
C PRO A 81 20.52 0.11 -4.26
N VAL A 82 19.96 1.01 -3.45
CA VAL A 82 20.61 1.49 -2.21
C VAL A 82 20.66 0.38 -1.18
N VAL A 83 19.51 -0.21 -0.86
CA VAL A 83 19.39 -1.29 0.13
C VAL A 83 20.14 -2.53 -0.33
N ASP A 84 20.08 -2.90 -1.63
CA ASP A 84 20.77 -4.07 -2.15
C ASP A 84 22.29 -3.95 -2.16
N ARG A 85 22.82 -2.74 -2.35
CA ARG A 85 24.27 -2.49 -2.44
C ARG A 85 24.93 -2.22 -1.10
N ALA A 86 24.17 -2.13 -0.05
CA ALA A 86 24.74 -1.98 1.29
C ALA A 86 25.59 -3.18 1.68
N GLY A 87 26.69 -2.90 2.33
CA GLY A 87 27.52 -3.92 2.98
C GLY A 87 26.87 -4.44 4.25
N ASP A 88 27.50 -5.43 4.88
CA ASP A 88 27.07 -5.92 6.16
C ASP A 88 27.54 -4.98 7.28
N PHE A 89 26.59 -4.53 8.12
CA PHE A 89 26.85 -3.72 9.31
C PHE A 89 26.81 -4.60 10.55
N ARG A 90 27.38 -4.11 11.67
CA ARG A 90 27.30 -4.83 12.93
C ARG A 90 25.87 -4.98 13.47
N MET A 91 24.96 -4.08 13.08
CA MET A 91 23.55 -4.17 13.43
C MET A 91 22.68 -4.93 12.41
N GLY A 92 23.30 -5.63 11.45
CA GLY A 92 22.63 -6.36 10.39
C GLY A 92 22.79 -5.68 9.02
N ARG A 93 22.31 -6.32 7.96
CA ARG A 93 22.47 -5.83 6.58
C ARG A 93 21.39 -4.85 6.16
N ARG A 94 20.16 -5.11 6.56
CA ARG A 94 18.97 -4.33 6.15
C ARG A 94 18.44 -3.43 7.26
N ARG A 95 18.63 -3.86 8.49
CA ARG A 95 18.14 -3.17 9.66
C ARG A 95 18.58 -1.70 9.79
N PRO A 96 19.82 -1.27 9.41
CA PRO A 96 20.19 0.15 9.41
C PRO A 96 19.24 1.02 8.61
N PHE A 97 18.76 0.53 7.45
CA PHE A 97 17.82 1.25 6.61
C PHE A 97 16.42 1.31 7.22
N ALA A 98 15.96 0.21 7.82
CA ALA A 98 14.68 0.18 8.51
C ALA A 98 14.66 1.15 9.71
N VAL A 99 15.73 1.17 10.50
CA VAL A 99 15.87 2.11 11.64
C VAL A 99 15.93 3.56 11.17
N LEU A 100 16.76 3.87 10.15
CA LEU A 100 16.83 5.21 9.56
C LEU A 100 15.46 5.65 9.03
N ALA A 101 14.77 4.76 8.33
CA ALA A 101 13.45 5.02 7.78
C ALA A 101 12.41 5.32 8.87
N ILE A 102 12.35 4.52 9.94
CA ILE A 102 11.44 4.74 11.07
C ILE A 102 11.73 6.10 11.74
N LEU A 103 12.99 6.42 12.00
CA LEU A 103 13.36 7.72 12.60
C LEU A 103 12.97 8.89 11.68
N GLY A 104 13.22 8.76 10.37
CA GLY A 104 12.82 9.76 9.38
C GLY A 104 11.29 9.92 9.29
N CYS A 105 10.56 8.80 9.34
CA CYS A 105 9.10 8.81 9.39
C CYS A 105 8.57 9.53 10.64
N HIS A 106 9.13 9.24 11.83
CA HIS A 106 8.71 9.92 13.06
C HIS A 106 9.03 11.42 13.02
N ALA A 107 10.23 11.79 12.54
CA ALA A 107 10.62 13.19 12.42
C ALA A 107 9.67 13.95 11.47
N THR A 108 9.33 13.37 10.32
CA THR A 108 8.40 13.98 9.36
C THR A 108 6.97 14.05 9.88
N LEU A 109 6.47 12.99 10.56
CA LEU A 109 5.16 13.05 11.22
C LEU A 109 5.12 14.13 12.32
N ALA A 110 6.20 14.33 13.07
CA ALA A 110 6.26 15.39 14.08
C ALA A 110 6.11 16.80 13.47
N LEU A 111 6.52 17.01 12.21
CA LEU A 111 6.30 18.28 11.50
C LEU A 111 4.82 18.60 11.29
N LEU A 112 3.94 17.60 11.25
CA LEU A 112 2.49 17.82 11.17
C LEU A 112 1.91 18.54 12.39
N LEU A 113 2.60 18.50 13.55
CA LEU A 113 2.20 19.25 14.74
C LEU A 113 2.30 20.77 14.53
N LEU A 114 3.07 21.23 13.53
CA LEU A 114 3.25 22.62 13.15
C LEU A 114 2.31 23.07 12.02
N ALA A 115 1.55 22.14 11.42
CA ALA A 115 0.66 22.39 10.30
C ALA A 115 -0.80 22.59 10.78
N THR A 116 -1.57 23.36 10.02
CA THR A 116 -3.02 23.48 10.18
C THR A 116 -3.75 22.81 9.03
N ALA A 117 -5.05 22.52 9.20
CA ALA A 117 -5.86 21.86 8.18
C ALA A 117 -6.02 22.72 6.90
N GLU A 118 -5.92 24.03 7.03
CA GLU A 118 -6.00 24.99 5.90
C GLU A 118 -4.74 24.94 5.02
N GLN A 119 -3.62 24.45 5.55
CA GLN A 119 -2.33 24.39 4.84
C GLN A 119 -2.16 23.08 4.06
N ILE A 120 -3.12 22.74 3.19
CA ILE A 120 -3.16 21.44 2.45
C ILE A 120 -1.85 21.19 1.67
N GLY A 121 -1.29 22.22 1.05
CA GLY A 121 0.00 22.12 0.35
C GLY A 121 1.15 21.71 1.28
N LEU A 122 1.22 22.29 2.49
CA LEU A 122 2.22 21.92 3.49
C LEU A 122 2.00 20.49 4.00
N LEU A 123 0.76 20.08 4.26
CA LEU A 123 0.42 18.71 4.61
C LEU A 123 0.91 17.73 3.53
N GLY A 124 0.66 18.05 2.25
CA GLY A 124 1.14 17.24 1.11
C GLY A 124 2.67 17.12 1.07
N LEU A 125 3.41 18.22 1.30
CA LEU A 125 4.87 18.20 1.34
C LEU A 125 5.43 17.40 2.53
N VAL A 126 4.80 17.50 3.70
CA VAL A 126 5.19 16.68 4.86
C VAL A 126 4.94 15.20 4.58
N PHE A 127 3.81 14.83 3.95
CA PHE A 127 3.55 13.45 3.56
C PHE A 127 4.43 12.97 2.41
N LEU A 128 4.86 13.83 1.49
CA LEU A 128 5.91 13.52 0.51
C LEU A 128 7.22 13.11 1.22
N ALA A 129 7.68 13.93 2.16
CA ALA A 129 8.88 13.64 2.94
C ALA A 129 8.73 12.37 3.79
N HIS A 130 7.55 12.18 4.42
CA HIS A 130 7.22 10.96 5.16
C HIS A 130 7.27 9.73 4.27
N SER A 131 6.61 9.76 3.10
CA SER A 131 6.54 8.65 2.16
C SER A 131 7.90 8.27 1.57
N LEU A 132 8.83 9.23 1.49
CA LEU A 132 10.21 8.93 1.09
C LEU A 132 10.88 7.96 2.09
N PHE A 133 10.70 8.19 3.38
CA PHE A 133 11.20 7.28 4.42
C PHE A 133 10.33 6.02 4.54
N ALA A 134 9.01 6.12 4.41
CA ALA A 134 8.12 4.97 4.48
C ALA A 134 8.38 3.97 3.35
N SER A 135 8.64 4.43 2.14
CA SER A 135 9.03 3.56 1.02
C SER A 135 10.42 2.93 1.19
N LEU A 136 11.35 3.61 1.89
CA LEU A 136 12.61 2.99 2.31
C LEU A 136 12.40 1.87 3.34
N LEU A 137 11.51 2.10 4.33
CA LEU A 137 11.15 1.09 5.33
C LEU A 137 10.57 -0.16 4.67
N ASP A 138 9.64 0.03 3.73
CA ASP A 138 9.01 -1.05 2.96
C ASP A 138 10.05 -1.87 2.19
N THR A 139 10.91 -1.21 1.40
CA THR A 139 12.01 -1.87 0.68
C THR A 139 12.93 -2.64 1.63
N ALA A 140 13.30 -2.07 2.77
CA ALA A 140 14.16 -2.73 3.74
C ALA A 140 13.47 -3.95 4.36
N CYS A 141 12.19 -3.83 4.71
CA CYS A 141 11.38 -4.90 5.29
C CYS A 141 11.19 -6.06 4.30
N ASP A 142 10.86 -5.78 3.05
CA ASP A 142 10.71 -6.78 2.00
C ASP A 142 12.01 -7.55 1.74
N ARG A 143 13.17 -6.86 1.79
CA ARG A 143 14.47 -7.52 1.70
C ARG A 143 14.78 -8.37 2.93
N MET A 144 14.39 -7.93 4.14
CA MET A 144 14.51 -8.75 5.35
C MET A 144 13.63 -10.00 5.25
N ILE A 145 12.41 -9.90 4.71
CA ILE A 145 11.54 -11.05 4.45
C ILE A 145 12.24 -12.02 3.50
N MET A 146 12.78 -11.55 2.38
CA MET A 146 13.49 -12.41 1.41
C MET A 146 14.74 -13.05 1.98
N ASP A 147 15.49 -12.33 2.84
CA ASP A 147 16.75 -12.80 3.40
C ASP A 147 16.56 -13.78 4.59
N HIS A 148 15.45 -13.68 5.36
CA HIS A 148 15.27 -14.41 6.63
C HIS A 148 14.06 -15.35 6.68
N VAL A 149 13.12 -15.28 5.72
CA VAL A 149 11.94 -16.15 5.71
C VAL A 149 12.18 -17.36 4.82
N PRO A 150 12.05 -18.60 5.35
CA PRO A 150 12.13 -19.81 4.54
C PRO A 150 11.07 -19.82 3.42
N GLU A 151 11.42 -20.34 2.24
CA GLU A 151 10.54 -20.38 1.08
C GLU A 151 9.13 -20.96 1.37
N PRO A 152 8.96 -22.06 2.15
CA PRO A 152 7.64 -22.60 2.49
C PRO A 152 6.79 -21.68 3.40
N GLU A 153 7.38 -20.64 4.02
CA GLU A 153 6.71 -19.69 4.91
C GLU A 153 6.36 -18.36 4.21
N LEU A 154 6.88 -18.09 3.01
CA LEU A 154 6.70 -16.80 2.32
C LEU A 154 5.21 -16.43 2.15
N GLY A 155 4.37 -17.38 1.76
CA GLY A 155 2.93 -17.13 1.61
C GLY A 155 2.25 -16.73 2.92
N ARG A 156 2.64 -17.36 4.04
CA ARG A 156 2.09 -17.03 5.37
C ARG A 156 2.55 -15.66 5.86
N VAL A 157 3.83 -15.33 5.64
CA VAL A 157 4.35 -14.01 5.99
C VAL A 157 3.70 -12.93 5.15
N SER A 158 3.50 -13.14 3.85
CA SER A 158 2.77 -12.21 2.98
C SER A 158 1.32 -11.99 3.45
N ALA A 159 0.63 -13.04 3.86
CA ALA A 159 -0.71 -12.91 4.45
C ALA A 159 -0.68 -12.13 5.79
N CYS A 160 0.34 -12.38 6.62
CA CYS A 160 0.54 -11.71 7.90
C CYS A 160 0.82 -10.20 7.72
N THR A 161 1.69 -9.83 6.78
CA THR A 161 1.99 -8.42 6.45
C THR A 161 0.75 -7.71 5.90
N ARG A 162 0.02 -8.37 4.98
CA ARG A 162 -1.22 -7.81 4.44
C ARG A 162 -2.27 -7.60 5.54
N ALA A 163 -2.44 -8.57 6.45
CA ALA A 163 -3.35 -8.44 7.60
C ALA A 163 -2.95 -7.25 8.50
N GLY A 164 -1.65 -7.08 8.77
CA GLY A 164 -1.14 -5.92 9.51
C GLY A 164 -1.49 -4.59 8.84
N PHE A 165 -1.21 -4.48 7.55
CA PHE A 165 -1.51 -3.26 6.78
C PHE A 165 -3.01 -2.92 6.78
N VAL A 166 -3.85 -3.89 6.45
CA VAL A 166 -5.32 -3.71 6.41
C VAL A 166 -5.88 -3.36 7.79
N ALA A 167 -5.43 -4.06 8.85
CA ALA A 167 -5.84 -3.75 10.21
C ALA A 167 -5.44 -2.33 10.62
N GLY A 168 -4.20 -1.93 10.32
CA GLY A 168 -3.70 -0.58 10.58
C GLY A 168 -4.49 0.49 9.85
N THR A 169 -4.72 0.30 8.55
CA THR A 169 -5.47 1.25 7.71
C THR A 169 -6.91 1.41 8.21
N SER A 170 -7.61 0.30 8.44
CA SER A 170 -9.01 0.33 8.85
C SER A 170 -9.18 0.92 10.26
N LEU A 171 -8.35 0.49 11.23
CA LEU A 171 -8.40 1.02 12.59
C LEU A 171 -8.11 2.52 12.61
N SER A 172 -7.07 2.93 11.89
CA SER A 172 -6.65 4.34 11.82
C SER A 172 -7.72 5.21 11.16
N ALA A 173 -8.27 4.79 10.01
CA ALA A 173 -9.32 5.53 9.33
C ALA A 173 -10.55 5.76 10.24
N ALA A 174 -10.98 4.73 10.97
CA ALA A 174 -12.13 4.84 11.87
C ALA A 174 -11.84 5.73 13.09
N VAL A 175 -10.70 5.51 13.77
CA VAL A 175 -10.37 6.22 15.03
C VAL A 175 -10.02 7.68 14.75
N PHE A 176 -9.11 7.93 13.80
CA PHE A 176 -8.62 9.30 13.56
C PHE A 176 -9.62 10.17 12.83
N SER A 177 -10.56 9.62 12.07
CA SER A 177 -11.67 10.40 11.52
C SER A 177 -12.52 11.02 12.62
N TRP A 178 -12.85 10.22 13.65
CA TRP A 178 -13.54 10.73 14.84
C TRP A 178 -12.69 11.76 15.62
N MET A 179 -11.41 11.47 15.83
CA MET A 179 -10.51 12.36 16.56
C MET A 179 -10.33 13.71 15.86
N LEU A 180 -10.14 13.71 14.53
CA LEU A 180 -10.03 14.95 13.73
C LEU A 180 -11.25 15.83 13.87
N THR A 181 -12.44 15.25 13.91
CA THR A 181 -13.70 15.98 14.08
C THR A 181 -13.88 16.48 15.51
N ALA A 182 -13.57 15.66 16.52
CA ALA A 182 -13.82 15.97 17.93
C ALA A 182 -12.71 16.80 18.60
N GLN A 183 -11.45 16.63 18.21
CA GLN A 183 -10.28 17.17 18.90
C GLN A 183 -9.35 18.01 17.99
N GLY A 184 -9.59 18.00 16.68
CA GLY A 184 -8.81 18.72 15.69
C GLY A 184 -7.49 18.03 15.30
N LEU A 185 -6.77 18.67 14.37
CA LEU A 185 -5.59 18.09 13.71
C LEU A 185 -4.42 17.86 14.69
N THR A 186 -4.04 18.86 15.48
CA THR A 186 -2.86 18.79 16.33
C THR A 186 -2.92 17.66 17.35
N VAL A 187 -4.07 17.49 18.03
CA VAL A 187 -4.27 16.41 19.00
C VAL A 187 -4.27 15.05 18.31
N SER A 188 -4.95 14.94 17.16
CA SER A 188 -4.97 13.72 16.35
C SER A 188 -3.57 13.31 15.89
N VAL A 189 -2.76 14.25 15.44
CA VAL A 189 -1.35 14.00 15.05
C VAL A 189 -0.50 13.57 16.24
N GLY A 190 -0.72 14.12 17.43
CA GLY A 190 -0.04 13.69 18.66
C GLY A 190 -0.31 12.19 18.95
N TRP A 191 -1.55 11.77 18.87
CA TRP A 191 -1.93 10.35 19.04
C TRP A 191 -1.46 9.47 17.88
N LEU A 192 -1.46 9.99 16.65
CA LEU A 192 -0.90 9.28 15.49
C LEU A 192 0.59 9.00 15.72
N LEU A 193 1.36 9.99 16.16
CA LEU A 193 2.77 9.84 16.45
C LEU A 193 3.02 8.83 17.58
N ALA A 194 2.21 8.87 18.65
CA ALA A 194 2.29 7.90 19.74
C ALA A 194 2.00 6.47 19.25
N ALA A 195 0.94 6.28 18.46
CA ALA A 195 0.60 4.99 17.85
C ALA A 195 1.70 4.49 16.89
N ALA A 196 2.27 5.39 16.09
CA ALA A 196 3.38 5.10 15.18
C ALA A 196 4.64 4.66 15.94
N ILE A 197 5.02 5.37 17.01
CA ILE A 197 6.14 4.99 17.86
C ILE A 197 5.91 3.59 18.46
N LEU A 198 4.74 3.34 19.04
CA LEU A 198 4.42 2.05 19.64
C LEU A 198 4.46 0.91 18.61
N ALA A 199 3.87 1.10 17.43
CA ALA A 199 3.84 0.08 16.37
C ALA A 199 5.22 -0.21 15.78
N SER A 200 6.16 0.75 15.82
CA SER A 200 7.53 0.58 15.30
C SER A 200 8.50 -0.10 16.29
N LEU A 201 8.17 -0.16 17.59
CA LEU A 201 9.04 -0.74 18.62
C LEU A 201 9.53 -2.16 18.28
N PRO A 202 8.70 -3.10 17.78
CA PRO A 202 9.19 -4.44 17.43
C PRO A 202 10.34 -4.43 16.43
N MET A 203 10.30 -3.58 15.41
CA MET A 203 11.38 -3.44 14.41
C MET A 203 12.62 -2.76 15.02
N LEU A 204 12.45 -1.78 15.90
CA LEU A 204 13.56 -1.09 16.57
C LEU A 204 14.28 -1.99 17.58
N LEU A 205 13.57 -2.93 18.22
CA LEU A 205 14.10 -3.79 19.28
C LEU A 205 14.53 -5.19 18.80
N VAL A 206 14.20 -5.60 17.56
CA VAL A 206 14.62 -6.90 17.01
C VAL A 206 16.06 -6.82 16.49
N ARG A 207 16.81 -7.92 16.58
CA ARG A 207 18.09 -8.12 15.88
C ARG A 207 17.83 -8.78 14.52
N GLU A 208 18.59 -8.40 13.49
CA GLU A 208 18.46 -9.04 12.17
C GLU A 208 18.94 -10.49 12.23
N ALA A 209 20.11 -10.72 12.85
CA ALA A 209 20.63 -12.07 13.12
C ALA A 209 21.05 -12.22 14.58
N PRO A 210 21.16 -13.45 15.11
CA PRO A 210 21.74 -13.70 16.43
C PRO A 210 23.15 -13.12 16.52
N GLY A 211 23.43 -12.37 17.57
CA GLY A 211 24.74 -11.72 17.80
C GLY A 211 24.90 -10.35 17.12
N ASP A 212 23.92 -9.87 16.37
CA ASP A 212 23.95 -8.49 15.84
C ASP A 212 23.78 -7.46 16.99
N ALA A 213 24.41 -6.31 16.82
CA ALA A 213 24.20 -5.17 17.71
C ALA A 213 22.84 -4.49 17.41
N LEU A 214 22.25 -3.83 18.42
CA LEU A 214 21.03 -3.04 18.19
C LEU A 214 21.30 -1.70 17.51
N ALA A 215 22.44 -1.08 17.80
CA ALA A 215 22.83 0.21 17.25
C ALA A 215 24.34 0.18 16.99
N ALA A 216 24.74 -0.07 15.75
CA ALA A 216 26.14 0.00 15.32
C ALA A 216 26.20 0.09 13.77
N LEU A 217 26.64 1.21 13.27
CA LEU A 217 26.77 1.46 11.83
C LEU A 217 28.14 1.06 11.26
N ASP A 218 29.00 0.46 12.09
CA ASP A 218 30.30 -0.07 11.64
C ASP A 218 30.10 -1.24 10.68
N ARG A 219 30.88 -1.28 9.61
CA ARG A 219 30.81 -2.36 8.61
C ARG A 219 31.57 -3.60 9.08
N ARG A 220 31.02 -4.80 8.81
CA ARG A 220 31.66 -6.08 9.09
C ARG A 220 32.63 -6.56 8.03
N GLY A 221 32.70 -5.91 6.87
CA GLY A 221 33.57 -6.33 5.77
C GLY A 221 33.39 -5.50 4.51
N PRO A 222 34.15 -5.82 3.44
CA PRO A 222 34.04 -5.12 2.17
C PRO A 222 32.68 -5.37 1.52
N ALA A 223 32.18 -4.35 0.82
CA ALA A 223 30.92 -4.47 0.08
C ALA A 223 31.03 -5.59 -0.98
N PRO A 224 30.01 -6.45 -1.14
CA PRO A 224 30.05 -7.54 -2.12
C PRO A 224 30.19 -6.99 -3.55
N ARG A 225 31.00 -7.65 -4.39
CA ARG A 225 31.13 -7.32 -5.83
C ARG A 225 29.79 -7.53 -6.52
N ARG A 226 29.23 -6.50 -7.14
CA ARG A 226 27.93 -6.55 -7.80
C ARG A 226 27.98 -6.11 -9.24
N LEU A 227 26.95 -6.51 -10.02
CA LEU A 227 26.78 -6.05 -11.39
C LEU A 227 26.76 -4.53 -11.46
N PRO A 228 27.44 -3.89 -12.42
CA PRO A 228 27.34 -2.45 -12.64
C PRO A 228 25.88 -2.02 -12.80
N PHE A 229 25.49 -0.92 -12.15
CA PHE A 229 24.11 -0.41 -12.15
C PHE A 229 23.53 -0.24 -13.56
N ARG A 230 24.34 0.29 -14.50
CA ARG A 230 23.92 0.44 -15.91
C ARG A 230 23.54 -0.91 -16.56
N ARG A 231 24.26 -2.00 -16.26
CA ARG A 231 23.95 -3.34 -16.80
C ARG A 231 22.66 -3.89 -16.19
N PHE A 232 22.45 -3.66 -14.91
CA PHE A 232 21.20 -4.04 -14.22
C PHE A 232 20.00 -3.30 -14.83
N LEU A 233 20.05 -1.96 -14.93
CA LEU A 233 18.99 -1.16 -15.55
C LEU A 233 18.71 -1.55 -17.00
N ARG A 234 19.76 -1.82 -17.79
CA ARG A 234 19.59 -2.29 -19.18
C ARG A 234 18.86 -3.63 -19.26
N ARG A 235 19.19 -4.59 -18.38
CA ARG A 235 18.51 -5.89 -18.33
C ARG A 235 17.04 -5.74 -17.90
N LEU A 236 16.79 -4.92 -16.91
CA LEU A 236 15.43 -4.60 -16.45
C LEU A 236 14.61 -3.94 -17.58
N ALA A 237 15.15 -2.91 -18.23
CA ALA A 237 14.50 -2.24 -19.35
C ALA A 237 14.17 -3.20 -20.51
N LEU A 238 15.11 -4.10 -20.86
CA LEU A 238 14.87 -5.12 -21.89
C LEU A 238 13.78 -6.13 -21.48
N SER A 239 13.69 -6.47 -20.18
CA SER A 239 12.63 -7.34 -19.66
C SER A 239 11.26 -6.67 -19.73
N LEU A 240 11.19 -5.38 -19.39
CA LEU A 240 9.95 -4.59 -19.37
C LEU A 240 9.46 -4.21 -20.79
N ARG A 241 10.31 -4.20 -21.80
CA ARG A 241 9.93 -3.95 -23.19
C ARG A 241 9.20 -5.13 -23.85
N ARG A 242 9.15 -6.30 -23.23
CA ARG A 242 8.43 -7.44 -23.79
C ARG A 242 6.92 -7.14 -23.86
N PRO A 243 6.20 -7.54 -24.93
CA PRO A 243 4.78 -7.21 -25.10
C PRO A 243 3.90 -7.60 -23.90
N ARG A 244 4.18 -8.75 -23.28
CA ARG A 244 3.49 -9.20 -22.07
C ARG A 244 3.72 -8.27 -20.88
N ALA A 245 4.95 -7.82 -20.66
CA ALA A 245 5.28 -6.91 -19.56
C ALA A 245 4.65 -5.53 -19.77
N VAL A 246 4.69 -5.00 -20.99
CA VAL A 246 4.05 -3.73 -21.35
C VAL A 246 2.54 -3.79 -21.12
N LYS A 247 1.88 -4.89 -21.51
CA LYS A 247 0.44 -5.08 -21.29
C LYS A 247 0.10 -5.14 -19.79
N LEU A 248 0.93 -5.82 -18.97
CA LEU A 248 0.75 -5.87 -17.52
C LEU A 248 0.99 -4.52 -16.86
N LEU A 249 2.00 -3.76 -17.31
CA LEU A 249 2.23 -2.38 -16.84
C LEU A 249 1.04 -1.48 -17.17
N ALA A 250 0.54 -1.55 -18.41
CA ALA A 250 -0.63 -0.78 -18.82
C ALA A 250 -1.88 -1.16 -18.02
N LEU A 251 -2.04 -2.46 -17.70
CA LEU A 251 -3.13 -2.96 -16.87
C LEU A 251 -3.01 -2.41 -15.43
N CYS A 252 -1.83 -2.56 -14.80
CA CYS A 252 -1.57 -2.06 -13.46
C CYS A 252 -1.85 -0.55 -13.37
N PHE A 253 -1.25 0.23 -14.27
CA PHE A 253 -1.44 1.68 -14.32
C PHE A 253 -2.90 2.08 -14.58
N GLY A 254 -3.53 1.44 -15.57
CA GLY A 254 -4.88 1.81 -16.03
C GLY A 254 -5.96 1.48 -15.00
N LEU A 255 -5.85 0.36 -14.28
CA LEU A 255 -6.86 -0.04 -13.28
C LEU A 255 -6.85 0.91 -12.08
N ASP A 256 -5.69 1.13 -11.47
CA ASP A 256 -5.59 2.01 -10.30
C ASP A 256 -5.80 3.48 -10.67
N GLY A 257 -5.39 3.89 -11.88
CA GLY A 257 -5.68 5.22 -12.40
C GLY A 257 -7.18 5.47 -12.59
N ALA A 258 -7.89 4.48 -13.11
CA ALA A 258 -9.34 4.57 -13.29
C ALA A 258 -10.06 4.62 -11.93
N LEU A 259 -9.65 3.82 -10.96
CA LEU A 259 -10.21 3.85 -9.60
C LEU A 259 -9.99 5.21 -8.94
N GLY A 260 -8.75 5.73 -8.92
CA GLY A 260 -8.44 7.03 -8.33
C GLY A 260 -9.17 8.20 -8.99
N LEU A 261 -9.47 8.08 -10.29
CA LEU A 261 -10.22 9.10 -11.03
C LEU A 261 -11.69 9.22 -10.56
N PHE A 262 -12.29 8.15 -10.02
CA PHE A 262 -13.69 8.14 -9.55
C PHE A 262 -13.80 8.23 -8.03
N GLU A 263 -13.02 7.47 -7.28
CA GLU A 263 -13.18 7.30 -5.82
C GLU A 263 -13.05 8.61 -5.07
N LEU A 264 -12.04 9.42 -5.40
CA LEU A 264 -11.82 10.71 -4.75
C LEU A 264 -12.95 11.71 -5.02
N PRO A 265 -13.34 12.00 -6.28
CA PRO A 265 -14.47 12.91 -6.52
C PRO A 265 -15.79 12.43 -5.93
N PHE A 266 -16.04 11.14 -5.95
CA PHE A 266 -17.26 10.58 -5.36
C PHE A 266 -17.31 10.76 -3.84
N SER A 267 -16.20 10.55 -3.16
CA SER A 267 -16.09 10.82 -1.71
C SER A 267 -16.28 12.30 -1.39
N VAL A 268 -15.73 13.20 -2.22
CA VAL A 268 -15.92 14.65 -2.07
C VAL A 268 -17.38 15.04 -2.30
N ASP A 269 -18.05 14.46 -3.31
CA ASP A 269 -19.48 14.68 -3.58
C ASP A 269 -20.36 14.26 -2.39
N LEU A 270 -20.11 13.07 -1.83
CA LEU A 270 -20.83 12.58 -0.65
C LEU A 270 -20.71 13.55 0.54
N LEU A 271 -19.55 14.13 0.78
CA LEU A 271 -19.30 15.05 1.89
C LEU A 271 -19.87 16.45 1.61
N GLN A 272 -19.63 17.02 0.44
CA GLN A 272 -19.93 18.42 0.15
C GLN A 272 -21.31 18.64 -0.43
N GLN A 273 -21.83 17.72 -1.27
CA GLN A 273 -23.12 17.86 -1.92
C GLN A 273 -24.22 17.08 -1.18
N GLN A 274 -23.90 15.90 -0.65
CA GLN A 274 -24.87 15.05 0.03
C GLN A 274 -24.86 15.24 1.56
N GLY A 275 -23.93 16.03 2.09
CA GLY A 275 -23.86 16.37 3.53
C GLY A 275 -23.51 15.22 4.48
N TRP A 276 -22.77 14.22 3.99
CA TRP A 276 -22.36 13.09 4.83
C TRP A 276 -21.41 13.52 5.94
N ASP A 277 -21.55 12.91 7.11
CA ASP A 277 -20.58 13.04 8.20
C ASP A 277 -19.23 12.38 7.80
N PRO A 278 -18.10 13.12 7.89
CA PRO A 278 -16.79 12.60 7.49
C PRO A 278 -16.35 11.40 8.33
N ALA A 279 -16.74 11.34 9.61
CA ALA A 279 -16.42 10.21 10.45
C ALA A 279 -17.26 8.98 10.08
N ALA A 280 -18.51 9.15 9.69
CA ALA A 280 -19.37 8.07 9.21
C ALA A 280 -18.84 7.50 7.87
N LEU A 281 -18.49 8.37 6.92
CA LEU A 281 -17.89 7.96 5.65
C LEU A 281 -16.59 7.16 5.87
N SER A 282 -15.68 7.69 6.69
CA SER A 282 -14.39 7.02 6.97
C SER A 282 -14.57 5.68 7.68
N ARG A 283 -15.54 5.55 8.61
CA ARG A 283 -15.88 4.27 9.27
C ARG A 283 -16.41 3.24 8.27
N LEU A 284 -17.27 3.67 7.35
CA LEU A 284 -17.77 2.79 6.29
C LEU A 284 -16.64 2.33 5.37
N GLN A 285 -15.81 3.23 4.88
CA GLN A 285 -14.63 2.91 4.06
C GLN A 285 -13.67 1.97 4.81
N ALA A 286 -13.43 2.20 6.10
CA ALA A 286 -12.63 1.32 6.93
C ALA A 286 -13.20 -0.11 7.02
N ALA A 287 -14.52 -0.23 7.21
CA ALA A 287 -15.19 -1.53 7.24
C ALA A 287 -15.13 -2.26 5.90
N LEU A 288 -15.31 -1.54 4.78
CA LEU A 288 -15.22 -2.08 3.43
C LEU A 288 -13.79 -2.53 3.09
N THR A 289 -12.78 -1.73 3.45
CA THR A 289 -11.36 -2.10 3.30
C THR A 289 -11.04 -3.35 4.11
N LEU A 290 -11.51 -3.45 5.34
CA LEU A 290 -11.32 -4.64 6.17
C LEU A 290 -12.00 -5.86 5.55
N ALA A 291 -13.23 -5.73 5.10
CA ALA A 291 -14.00 -6.82 4.49
C ALA A 291 -13.35 -7.29 3.18
N SER A 292 -12.95 -6.38 2.28
CA SER A 292 -12.29 -6.71 1.02
C SER A 292 -10.91 -7.30 1.22
N GLY A 293 -10.11 -6.74 2.14
CA GLY A 293 -8.76 -7.18 2.45
C GLY A 293 -8.67 -8.49 3.25
N THR A 294 -9.76 -8.95 3.84
CA THR A 294 -9.84 -10.21 4.59
C THR A 294 -10.72 -11.25 3.89
N ALA A 295 -12.02 -11.23 4.12
CA ALA A 295 -12.96 -12.20 3.56
C ALA A 295 -12.97 -12.18 2.02
N GLY A 296 -12.98 -10.99 1.42
CA GLY A 296 -12.93 -10.82 -0.03
C GLY A 296 -11.65 -11.38 -0.64
N ALA A 297 -10.50 -11.05 -0.04
CA ALA A 297 -9.19 -11.54 -0.49
C ALA A 297 -9.12 -13.08 -0.40
N LEU A 298 -9.61 -13.68 0.70
CA LEU A 298 -9.67 -15.14 0.85
C LEU A 298 -10.56 -15.79 -0.22
N ALA A 299 -11.75 -15.24 -0.46
CA ALA A 299 -12.69 -15.76 -1.45
C ALA A 299 -12.09 -15.73 -2.87
N VAL A 300 -11.47 -14.59 -3.26
CA VAL A 300 -10.83 -14.44 -4.58
C VAL A 300 -9.60 -15.33 -4.69
N GLY A 301 -8.80 -15.47 -3.62
CA GLY A 301 -7.65 -16.38 -3.57
C GLY A 301 -8.05 -17.83 -3.80
N LEU A 302 -9.02 -18.33 -3.02
CA LEU A 302 -9.56 -19.69 -3.18
C LEU A 302 -10.18 -19.94 -4.56
N TRP A 303 -10.84 -18.92 -5.13
CA TRP A 303 -11.35 -19.02 -6.49
C TRP A 303 -10.22 -19.08 -7.52
N SER A 304 -9.18 -18.29 -7.35
CA SER A 304 -7.99 -18.30 -8.23
C SER A 304 -7.26 -19.64 -8.18
N ASP A 305 -7.17 -20.28 -7.02
CA ASP A 305 -6.55 -21.59 -6.86
C ASP A 305 -7.34 -22.70 -7.60
N ARG A 306 -8.67 -22.62 -7.57
CA ARG A 306 -9.54 -23.63 -8.21
C ARG A 306 -9.73 -23.42 -9.71
N ALA A 307 -9.87 -22.18 -10.15
CA ALA A 307 -10.29 -21.85 -11.53
C ALA A 307 -9.15 -21.30 -12.40
N GLY A 308 -7.96 -21.15 -11.82
CA GLY A 308 -6.83 -20.42 -12.40
C GLY A 308 -7.01 -18.91 -12.33
N PRO A 309 -5.91 -18.13 -12.38
CA PRO A 309 -5.92 -16.68 -12.11
C PRO A 309 -6.68 -15.84 -13.15
N VAL A 310 -6.84 -16.34 -14.36
CA VAL A 310 -7.48 -15.59 -15.47
C VAL A 310 -8.97 -15.41 -15.27
N ARG A 311 -9.67 -16.45 -14.78
CA ARG A 311 -11.14 -16.42 -14.65
C ARG A 311 -11.62 -15.42 -13.59
N PRO A 312 -11.11 -15.44 -12.34
CA PRO A 312 -11.48 -14.47 -11.33
C PRO A 312 -11.15 -13.03 -11.75
N LEU A 313 -9.96 -12.79 -12.27
CA LEU A 313 -9.55 -11.46 -12.72
C LEU A 313 -10.48 -10.93 -13.82
N ARG A 314 -10.80 -11.74 -14.83
CA ARG A 314 -11.72 -11.33 -15.90
C ARG A 314 -13.14 -11.06 -15.39
N ALA A 315 -13.63 -11.91 -14.48
CA ALA A 315 -14.95 -11.74 -13.88
C ALA A 315 -15.03 -10.44 -13.06
N LEU A 316 -14.02 -10.17 -12.22
CA LEU A 316 -13.95 -8.95 -11.44
C LEU A 316 -13.84 -7.71 -12.32
N LEU A 317 -13.06 -7.74 -13.39
CA LEU A 317 -12.99 -6.62 -14.34
C LEU A 317 -14.33 -6.33 -15.02
N ARG A 318 -15.09 -7.38 -15.39
CA ARG A 318 -16.43 -7.22 -15.94
C ARG A 318 -17.43 -6.72 -14.89
N ALA A 319 -17.38 -7.27 -13.68
CA ALA A 319 -18.19 -6.81 -12.56
C ALA A 319 -17.90 -5.33 -12.28
N SER A 320 -16.63 -4.92 -12.24
CA SER A 320 -16.24 -3.52 -12.09
C SER A 320 -16.81 -2.63 -13.18
N ALA A 321 -16.71 -3.06 -14.45
CA ALA A 321 -17.29 -2.30 -15.57
C ALA A 321 -18.81 -2.09 -15.39
N VAL A 322 -19.54 -3.13 -14.99
CA VAL A 322 -20.98 -3.05 -14.71
C VAL A 322 -21.25 -2.15 -13.50
N THR A 323 -20.48 -2.30 -12.42
CA THR A 323 -20.62 -1.47 -11.20
C THR A 323 -20.48 0.00 -11.51
N PHE A 324 -19.44 0.41 -12.25
CA PHE A 324 -19.23 1.81 -12.59
C PHE A 324 -20.26 2.33 -13.61
N ALA A 325 -20.73 1.50 -14.55
CA ALA A 325 -21.81 1.88 -15.46
C ALA A 325 -23.13 2.11 -14.71
N VAL A 326 -23.47 1.23 -13.76
CA VAL A 326 -24.66 1.38 -12.91
C VAL A 326 -24.52 2.59 -11.98
N ALA A 327 -23.35 2.75 -11.33
CA ALA A 327 -23.07 3.92 -10.50
C ALA A 327 -23.25 5.23 -11.29
N GLY A 328 -22.69 5.32 -12.50
CA GLY A 328 -22.85 6.48 -13.36
C GLY A 328 -24.31 6.74 -13.73
N GLY A 329 -25.09 5.69 -14.01
CA GLY A 329 -26.55 5.81 -14.26
C GLY A 329 -27.31 6.34 -13.04
N LEU A 330 -27.08 5.79 -11.85
CA LEU A 330 -27.73 6.21 -10.61
C LEU A 330 -27.38 7.66 -10.24
N ILE A 331 -26.12 8.04 -10.39
CA ILE A 331 -25.66 9.42 -10.15
C ILE A 331 -26.33 10.36 -11.18
N GLY A 332 -26.38 9.96 -12.46
CA GLY A 332 -26.94 10.75 -13.55
C GLY A 332 -28.44 11.05 -13.42
N VAL A 333 -29.19 10.16 -12.77
CA VAL A 333 -30.63 10.39 -12.49
C VAL A 333 -30.88 11.00 -11.08
N GLY A 334 -29.83 11.46 -10.38
CA GLY A 334 -29.96 12.16 -9.10
C GLY A 334 -30.20 11.25 -7.88
N LEU A 335 -29.94 9.94 -7.99
CA LEU A 335 -30.17 8.98 -6.91
C LEU A 335 -28.93 8.79 -6.01
N VAL A 336 -28.02 9.78 -5.92
CA VAL A 336 -26.80 9.70 -5.10
C VAL A 336 -27.13 9.53 -3.62
N GLY A 337 -28.09 10.32 -3.09
CA GLY A 337 -28.48 10.25 -1.68
C GLY A 337 -28.85 8.83 -1.23
N PRO A 338 -29.86 8.19 -1.81
CA PRO A 338 -30.29 6.85 -1.40
C PRO A 338 -29.35 5.74 -1.85
N ALA A 339 -28.66 5.87 -3.00
CA ALA A 339 -27.79 4.85 -3.55
C ALA A 339 -26.31 5.00 -3.13
N GLY A 340 -25.93 6.15 -2.56
CA GLY A 340 -24.54 6.47 -2.17
C GLY A 340 -23.85 5.38 -1.35
N PRO A 341 -24.47 4.83 -0.29
CA PRO A 341 -23.86 3.75 0.51
C PRO A 341 -23.57 2.49 -0.31
N VAL A 342 -24.48 2.14 -1.24
CA VAL A 342 -24.33 0.94 -2.11
C VAL A 342 -23.26 1.19 -3.17
N ILE A 343 -23.24 2.37 -3.79
CA ILE A 343 -22.20 2.74 -4.77
C ILE A 343 -20.84 2.68 -4.08
N LEU A 344 -20.71 3.31 -2.92
CA LEU A 344 -19.47 3.32 -2.13
C LEU A 344 -19.04 1.89 -1.78
N ALA A 345 -19.97 1.06 -1.25
CA ALA A 345 -19.65 -0.31 -0.88
C ALA A 345 -19.13 -1.13 -2.07
N LEU A 346 -19.74 -0.97 -3.24
CA LEU A 346 -19.33 -1.70 -4.43
C LEU A 346 -18.00 -1.18 -5.01
N THR A 347 -17.75 0.13 -4.97
CA THR A 347 -16.52 0.72 -5.54
C THR A 347 -15.32 0.60 -4.61
N ASP A 348 -15.45 0.84 -3.31
CA ASP A 348 -14.34 0.76 -2.33
C ASP A 348 -13.82 -0.67 -2.11
N MET A 349 -14.65 -1.71 -2.35
CA MET A 349 -14.18 -3.09 -2.25
C MET A 349 -13.35 -3.53 -3.45
N LEU A 350 -13.52 -2.92 -4.62
CA LEU A 350 -12.90 -3.35 -5.87
C LEU A 350 -11.37 -3.31 -5.85
N PRO A 351 -10.69 -2.25 -5.35
CA PRO A 351 -9.23 -2.21 -5.34
C PRO A 351 -8.62 -3.40 -4.62
N GLY A 352 -9.15 -3.74 -3.44
CA GLY A 352 -8.70 -4.88 -2.64
C GLY A 352 -8.88 -6.23 -3.34
N LEU A 353 -10.02 -6.43 -4.01
CA LEU A 353 -10.32 -7.67 -4.73
C LEU A 353 -9.51 -7.79 -6.02
N LEU A 354 -9.34 -6.70 -6.77
CA LEU A 354 -8.61 -6.66 -8.03
C LEU A 354 -7.12 -6.93 -7.83
N ILE A 355 -6.50 -6.35 -6.80
CA ILE A 355 -5.08 -6.60 -6.51
C ILE A 355 -4.84 -8.08 -6.20
N VAL A 356 -5.72 -8.72 -5.42
CA VAL A 356 -5.59 -10.15 -5.10
C VAL A 356 -5.75 -11.01 -6.36
N ALA A 357 -6.68 -10.68 -7.25
CA ALA A 357 -6.88 -11.41 -8.50
C ALA A 357 -5.73 -11.20 -9.51
N LEU A 358 -5.09 -10.03 -9.48
CA LEU A 358 -3.99 -9.68 -10.40
C LEU A 358 -2.64 -10.26 -9.94
N MET A 359 -2.43 -10.38 -8.62
CA MET A 359 -1.17 -10.78 -8.01
C MET A 359 -0.56 -12.07 -8.58
N PRO A 360 -1.30 -13.19 -8.76
CA PRO A 360 -0.73 -14.42 -9.34
C PRO A 360 -0.18 -14.22 -10.75
N ALA A 361 -0.82 -13.35 -11.54
CA ALA A 361 -0.37 -13.03 -12.89
C ALA A 361 0.95 -12.24 -12.91
N LEU A 362 1.08 -11.28 -12.01
CA LEU A 362 2.31 -10.48 -11.84
C LEU A 362 3.47 -11.35 -11.35
N LEU A 363 3.23 -12.20 -10.37
CA LEU A 363 4.22 -13.16 -9.86
C LEU A 363 4.70 -14.13 -10.95
N GLN A 364 3.77 -14.71 -11.74
CA GLN A 364 4.13 -15.58 -12.85
C GLN A 364 4.94 -14.85 -13.93
N ALA A 365 4.59 -13.60 -14.26
CA ALA A 365 5.31 -12.80 -15.23
C ALA A 365 6.74 -12.45 -14.79
N SER A 366 6.98 -12.41 -13.49
CA SER A 366 8.29 -12.09 -12.89
C SER A 366 9.18 -13.30 -12.67
N ARG A 367 8.64 -14.53 -12.57
CA ARG A 367 9.38 -15.76 -12.24
C ARG A 367 10.48 -16.09 -13.28
N GLY A 368 11.57 -16.73 -12.80
CA GLY A 368 12.62 -17.34 -13.65
C GLY A 368 13.58 -16.36 -14.30
N ARG A 369 13.61 -15.08 -13.88
CA ARG A 369 14.46 -14.04 -14.47
C ARG A 369 15.42 -13.45 -13.46
N ALA A 370 16.63 -13.10 -13.90
CA ALA A 370 17.52 -12.27 -13.10
C ALA A 370 16.85 -10.92 -12.88
N GLY A 371 16.52 -10.59 -11.62
CA GLY A 371 15.77 -9.39 -11.25
C GLY A 371 14.25 -9.58 -11.14
N ALA A 372 13.78 -10.82 -10.91
CA ALA A 372 12.36 -11.14 -10.74
C ALA A 372 11.65 -10.26 -9.68
N ALA A 373 12.30 -10.05 -8.54
CA ALA A 373 11.77 -9.19 -7.48
C ALA A 373 11.63 -7.73 -7.95
N THR A 374 12.67 -7.19 -8.58
CA THR A 374 12.63 -5.81 -9.10
C THR A 374 11.57 -5.65 -10.21
N GLN A 375 11.39 -6.65 -11.07
CA GLN A 375 10.34 -6.61 -12.08
C GLN A 375 8.94 -6.60 -11.45
N PHE A 376 8.73 -7.37 -10.40
CA PHE A 376 7.48 -7.35 -9.62
C PHE A 376 7.25 -5.98 -8.97
N GLU A 377 8.27 -5.42 -8.32
CA GLU A 377 8.19 -4.07 -7.74
C GLU A 377 7.88 -2.98 -8.78
N VAL A 378 8.35 -3.12 -10.04
CA VAL A 378 7.99 -2.19 -11.11
C VAL A 378 6.51 -2.29 -11.50
N TYR A 379 5.89 -3.47 -11.44
CA TYR A 379 4.45 -3.59 -11.63
C TYR A 379 3.67 -2.91 -10.51
N MET A 380 4.10 -3.07 -9.25
CA MET A 380 3.51 -2.40 -8.11
C MET A 380 3.68 -0.88 -8.20
N ALA A 381 4.86 -0.41 -8.61
CA ALA A 381 5.10 1.01 -8.87
C ALA A 381 4.22 1.58 -10.01
N ALA A 382 3.90 0.77 -11.02
CA ALA A 382 2.97 1.17 -12.08
C ALA A 382 1.53 1.31 -11.57
N MET A 383 1.09 0.47 -10.61
CA MET A 383 -0.19 0.63 -9.91
C MET A 383 -0.20 1.94 -9.11
N ASN A 384 0.83 2.16 -8.28
CA ASN A 384 0.96 3.40 -7.51
C ASN A 384 0.98 4.65 -8.41
N LEU A 385 1.71 4.60 -9.53
CA LEU A 385 1.72 5.69 -10.52
C LEU A 385 0.33 5.91 -11.13
N GLY A 386 -0.40 4.84 -11.42
CA GLY A 386 -1.78 4.90 -11.87
C GLY A 386 -2.67 5.63 -10.87
N SER A 387 -2.66 5.19 -9.61
CA SER A 387 -3.43 5.82 -8.52
C SER A 387 -3.09 7.29 -8.35
N VAL A 388 -1.79 7.64 -8.25
CA VAL A 388 -1.31 9.03 -8.16
C VAL A 388 -1.79 9.87 -9.35
N THR A 389 -1.70 9.33 -10.56
CA THR A 389 -2.12 10.04 -11.78
C THR A 389 -3.64 10.21 -11.80
N GLY A 390 -4.39 9.16 -11.48
CA GLY A 390 -5.86 9.19 -11.45
C GLY A 390 -6.40 10.22 -10.47
N THR A 391 -5.91 10.20 -9.23
CA THR A 391 -6.33 11.15 -8.19
C THR A 391 -5.91 12.59 -8.51
N ALA A 392 -4.71 12.80 -9.06
CA ALA A 392 -4.27 14.13 -9.49
C ALA A 392 -5.11 14.66 -10.65
N LEU A 393 -5.41 13.82 -11.66
CA LEU A 393 -6.24 14.19 -12.81
C LEU A 393 -7.70 14.42 -12.43
N ALA A 394 -8.20 13.78 -11.38
CA ALA A 394 -9.58 13.95 -10.93
C ALA A 394 -9.93 15.41 -10.67
N GLY A 395 -9.03 16.18 -10.04
CA GLY A 395 -9.21 17.61 -9.79
C GLY A 395 -9.34 18.48 -11.06
N TRP A 396 -8.74 18.04 -12.17
CA TRP A 396 -8.80 18.75 -13.46
C TRP A 396 -9.96 18.30 -14.33
N ILE A 397 -10.36 17.03 -14.19
CA ILE A 397 -11.39 16.42 -15.04
C ILE A 397 -12.79 16.72 -14.51
N VAL A 398 -13.02 16.68 -13.20
CA VAL A 398 -14.34 16.88 -12.58
C VAL A 398 -14.97 18.25 -12.90
N PRO A 399 -14.24 19.38 -13.00
CA PRO A 399 -14.85 20.64 -13.40
C PRO A 399 -15.39 20.67 -14.85
N VAL A 400 -14.87 19.80 -15.72
CA VAL A 400 -15.25 19.77 -17.16
C VAL A 400 -16.06 18.54 -17.54
N LEU A 401 -15.98 17.47 -16.75
CA LEU A 401 -16.68 16.21 -17.02
C LEU A 401 -17.50 15.81 -15.78
N PRO A 402 -18.83 15.76 -15.85
CA PRO A 402 -19.67 15.42 -14.71
C PRO A 402 -19.39 13.99 -14.22
N LEU A 403 -19.58 13.75 -12.93
CA LEU A 403 -19.28 12.48 -12.27
C LEU A 403 -19.89 11.23 -12.94
N PRO A 404 -21.15 11.27 -13.48
CA PRO A 404 -21.67 10.15 -14.29
C PRO A 404 -20.82 9.80 -15.50
N ALA A 405 -20.28 10.82 -16.18
CA ALA A 405 -19.43 10.60 -17.36
C ALA A 405 -18.03 10.07 -16.95
N VAL A 406 -17.51 10.51 -15.80
CA VAL A 406 -16.29 9.92 -15.21
C VAL A 406 -16.51 8.44 -14.91
N ALA A 407 -17.64 8.07 -14.28
CA ALA A 407 -17.99 6.67 -14.02
C ALA A 407 -18.10 5.85 -15.31
N ALA A 408 -18.69 6.40 -16.37
CA ALA A 408 -18.77 5.75 -17.68
C ALA A 408 -17.38 5.55 -18.32
N LEU A 409 -16.48 6.52 -18.20
CA LEU A 409 -15.08 6.40 -18.64
C LEU A 409 -14.37 5.27 -17.89
N VAL A 410 -14.51 5.22 -16.57
CA VAL A 410 -13.94 4.16 -15.72
C VAL A 410 -14.50 2.80 -16.11
N ALA A 411 -15.81 2.68 -16.32
CA ALA A 411 -16.45 1.45 -16.82
C ALA A 411 -15.84 1.00 -18.15
N ALA A 412 -15.60 1.92 -19.08
CA ALA A 412 -14.98 1.62 -20.38
C ALA A 412 -13.54 1.10 -20.23
N VAL A 413 -12.74 1.67 -19.30
CA VAL A 413 -11.39 1.19 -18.98
C VAL A 413 -11.42 -0.25 -18.46
N PHE A 414 -12.31 -0.57 -17.52
CA PHE A 414 -12.45 -1.93 -16.99
C PHE A 414 -12.94 -2.92 -18.06
N LEU A 415 -13.85 -2.52 -18.92
CA LEU A 415 -14.32 -3.34 -20.04
C LEU A 415 -13.19 -3.62 -21.04
N ALA A 416 -12.40 -2.61 -21.40
CA ALA A 416 -11.23 -2.75 -22.27
C ALA A 416 -10.20 -3.70 -21.64
N ALA A 417 -9.89 -3.53 -20.36
CA ALA A 417 -8.98 -4.40 -19.60
C ALA A 417 -9.47 -5.87 -19.61
N SER A 418 -10.78 -6.10 -19.41
CA SER A 418 -11.36 -7.45 -19.46
C SER A 418 -11.21 -8.12 -20.83
N ARG A 419 -11.33 -7.34 -21.93
CA ARG A 419 -11.14 -7.82 -23.30
C ARG A 419 -9.66 -8.12 -23.61
N MET A 420 -8.73 -7.32 -23.07
CA MET A 420 -7.30 -7.58 -23.22
C MET A 420 -6.90 -8.94 -22.61
N ILE A 421 -7.43 -9.26 -21.43
CA ILE A 421 -7.18 -10.55 -20.76
C ILE A 421 -7.87 -11.71 -21.50
N GLY A 422 -8.99 -11.45 -22.17
CA GLY A 422 -9.76 -12.48 -22.90
C GLY A 422 -9.06 -13.09 -24.10
N ARG A 423 -8.05 -12.44 -24.65
CA ARG A 423 -7.35 -12.85 -25.88
C ARG A 423 -6.18 -13.84 -25.66
N GLY A 424 -6.15 -14.56 -24.56
CA GLY A 424 -5.34 -15.79 -24.40
C GLY A 424 -3.83 -15.60 -24.13
N ASP A 425 -3.20 -14.53 -24.56
CA ASP A 425 -1.72 -14.40 -24.58
C ASP A 425 -1.08 -13.80 -23.32
N LEU A 426 -1.89 -13.26 -22.40
CA LEU A 426 -1.36 -12.50 -21.27
C LEU A 426 -0.89 -13.36 -20.10
N LEU A 427 -1.53 -14.51 -19.90
CA LEU A 427 -1.36 -15.31 -18.67
C LEU A 427 -1.02 -16.78 -18.93
N THR A 428 -1.09 -17.27 -20.18
CA THR A 428 -0.60 -18.58 -20.54
C THR A 428 0.85 -18.48 -20.99
N ALA A 429 1.77 -19.01 -20.19
CA ALA A 429 3.08 -19.33 -20.68
C ALA A 429 2.92 -20.41 -21.75
N ARG A 430 3.04 -20.09 -23.03
CA ARG A 430 3.55 -21.08 -23.97
C ARG A 430 5.01 -21.28 -23.56
N ALA A 431 5.29 -22.51 -23.11
CA ALA A 431 6.59 -23.02 -22.76
C ALA A 431 7.62 -22.75 -23.86
#